data_f50b475d0f61da32449e74a962f90827
#
_entry.id   f50b475d0f61da32449e74a962f90827
#
_cell.length_a   1.000
_cell.length_b   1.000
_cell.length_c   1.000
_cell.angle_alpha   90.00
_cell.angle_beta   90.00
_cell.angle_gamma   90.00
#
_symmetry.space_group_name_H-M   'P 1'
#
loop_
_entity.id
_entity.type
_entity.pdbx_description
1 polymer ?
#
loop_
_entity_poly.entity_id
_entity_poly.type
_entity_poly.pdbx_seq_one_letter_code
_entity_poly.pdbx_strand_id
1 'polypeptide(L)'
;FHLLVLGTLAMLLVSCGTSAPRYNYKELARASIRLNMDIDMKDNHQLYVESAAWLGVPYRGGGNSKRGVDCSGLTSHLYKKVYHKKLKRNSDDQRTQDCHKVSKRNLREGDLVFFHNGRKKRIASHVGIYLKDNKFIHASTSRGVIISSLNEDYYRKHWLSGGRP
;
A
#
# COMPACT_ATOMS: atom_id res chain seq x y z
N PHE A 1 -17.05 -67.81 28.89
CA PHE A 1 -17.76 -66.56 28.47
C PHE A 1 -16.76 -65.44 28.36
N HIS A 2 -16.30 -65.17 27.14
CA HIS A 2 -15.44 -63.97 26.85
C HIS A 2 -16.32 -62.88 26.24
N LEU A 3 -16.50 -61.86 26.97
CA LEU A 3 -17.19 -60.63 26.49
C LEU A 3 -16.16 -59.76 25.78
N LEU A 4 -16.23 -59.67 24.47
CA LEU A 4 -15.47 -58.72 23.64
C LEU A 4 -16.18 -57.35 23.71
N VAL A 5 -15.57 -56.38 24.40
CA VAL A 5 -16.00 -54.98 24.35
C VAL A 5 -15.33 -54.30 23.15
N LEU A 6 -16.10 -54.08 22.09
CA LEU A 6 -15.68 -53.23 20.97
C LEU A 6 -15.80 -51.77 21.39
N GLY A 7 -14.66 -51.19 21.69
CA GLY A 7 -14.56 -49.72 21.87
C GLY A 7 -14.54 -49.00 20.52
N THR A 8 -15.63 -48.36 20.16
CA THR A 8 -15.66 -47.45 18.99
C THR A 8 -14.99 -46.13 19.34
N LEU A 9 -13.77 -45.93 18.81
CA LEU A 9 -13.04 -44.67 18.90
C LEU A 9 -13.67 -43.68 17.92
N ALA A 10 -14.53 -42.80 18.40
CA ALA A 10 -15.07 -41.66 17.62
C ALA A 10 -13.97 -40.62 17.41
N MET A 11 -13.35 -40.59 16.22
CA MET A 11 -12.49 -39.52 15.78
C MET A 11 -13.32 -38.25 15.55
N LEU A 12 -13.27 -37.32 16.49
CA LEU A 12 -13.76 -35.95 16.28
C LEU A 12 -12.81 -35.25 15.30
N LEU A 13 -13.21 -35.17 14.02
CA LEU A 13 -12.58 -34.30 13.04
C LEU A 13 -12.92 -32.87 13.40
N VAL A 14 -12.03 -32.23 14.17
CA VAL A 14 -12.06 -30.77 14.32
C VAL A 14 -11.64 -30.16 13.00
N SER A 15 -12.62 -29.85 12.15
CA SER A 15 -12.43 -29.03 10.97
C SER A 15 -12.07 -27.62 11.43
N CYS A 16 -10.78 -27.26 11.47
CA CYS A 16 -10.33 -25.90 11.52
C CYS A 16 -10.79 -25.21 10.22
N GLY A 17 -11.99 -24.64 10.25
CA GLY A 17 -12.49 -23.79 9.20
C GLY A 17 -11.69 -22.49 9.17
N THR A 18 -10.56 -22.49 8.46
CA THR A 18 -9.95 -21.24 8.00
C THR A 18 -10.91 -20.65 6.97
N SER A 19 -11.79 -19.75 7.42
CA SER A 19 -12.60 -18.96 6.49
C SER A 19 -11.63 -18.16 5.63
N ALA A 20 -11.51 -18.53 4.35
CA ALA A 20 -10.78 -17.72 3.37
C ALA A 20 -11.33 -16.31 3.43
N PRO A 21 -10.47 -15.26 3.39
CA PRO A 21 -10.92 -13.89 3.42
C PRO A 21 -11.95 -13.69 2.31
N ARG A 22 -13.18 -13.30 2.67
CA ARG A 22 -14.24 -12.98 1.70
C ARG A 22 -13.82 -11.73 0.96
N TYR A 23 -13.16 -11.88 -0.17
CA TYR A 23 -12.89 -10.76 -1.05
C TYR A 23 -14.20 -10.28 -1.67
N ASN A 24 -14.47 -8.98 -1.52
CA ASN A 24 -15.54 -8.36 -2.26
C ASN A 24 -15.08 -8.12 -3.71
N TYR A 25 -15.25 -9.12 -4.57
CA TYR A 25 -14.84 -9.06 -5.98
C TYR A 25 -15.41 -7.84 -6.73
N LYS A 26 -16.57 -7.36 -6.32
CA LYS A 26 -17.18 -6.16 -6.90
C LYS A 26 -16.38 -4.90 -6.56
N GLU A 27 -15.93 -4.77 -5.34
CA GLU A 27 -15.05 -3.64 -4.92
C GLU A 27 -13.69 -3.73 -5.59
N LEU A 28 -13.14 -4.94 -5.70
CA LEU A 28 -11.87 -5.17 -6.37
C LEU A 28 -11.92 -4.82 -7.87
N ALA A 29 -12.98 -5.23 -8.57
CA ALA A 29 -13.20 -4.88 -9.97
C ALA A 29 -13.34 -3.35 -10.16
N ARG A 30 -14.06 -2.68 -9.27
CA ARG A 30 -14.16 -1.20 -9.29
C ARG A 30 -12.81 -0.53 -9.03
N ALA A 31 -12.00 -1.07 -8.11
CA ALA A 31 -10.67 -0.56 -7.83
C ALA A 31 -9.76 -0.72 -9.05
N SER A 32 -9.75 -1.89 -9.70
CA SER A 32 -9.01 -2.16 -10.93
C SER A 32 -9.33 -1.14 -12.03
N ILE A 33 -10.62 -0.91 -12.30
CA ILE A 33 -11.07 0.09 -13.29
C ILE A 33 -10.59 1.50 -12.90
N ARG A 34 -10.80 1.93 -11.65
CA ARG A 34 -10.43 3.28 -11.19
C ARG A 34 -8.93 3.54 -11.21
N LEU A 35 -8.13 2.55 -10.84
CA LEU A 35 -6.67 2.63 -10.83
C LEU A 35 -6.08 2.44 -12.23
N ASN A 36 -6.87 1.94 -13.19
CA ASN A 36 -6.42 1.48 -14.51
C ASN A 36 -5.23 0.50 -14.35
N MET A 37 -5.46 -0.54 -13.55
CA MET A 37 -4.46 -1.57 -13.22
C MET A 37 -5.13 -2.92 -13.09
N ASP A 38 -4.49 -3.96 -13.62
CA ASP A 38 -4.89 -5.33 -13.33
C ASP A 38 -4.50 -5.70 -11.91
N ILE A 39 -5.42 -6.29 -11.16
CA ILE A 39 -5.21 -6.71 -9.79
C ILE A 39 -5.31 -8.22 -9.74
N ASP A 40 -4.18 -8.88 -9.46
CA ASP A 40 -4.08 -10.33 -9.40
C ASP A 40 -4.52 -10.89 -8.04
N MET A 41 -4.85 -12.19 -7.99
CA MET A 41 -5.26 -12.86 -6.76
C MET A 41 -4.20 -12.84 -5.65
N LYS A 42 -2.93 -12.73 -6.01
CA LYS A 42 -1.78 -12.65 -5.08
C LYS A 42 -1.46 -11.24 -4.61
N ASP A 43 -2.06 -10.20 -5.24
CA ASP A 43 -1.84 -8.81 -4.85
C ASP A 43 -2.53 -8.50 -3.51
N ASN A 44 -2.07 -7.47 -2.82
CA ASN A 44 -2.73 -6.99 -1.59
C ASN A 44 -4.02 -6.24 -1.93
N HIS A 45 -5.12 -6.96 -2.07
CA HIS A 45 -6.42 -6.41 -2.49
C HIS A 45 -6.86 -5.21 -1.66
N GLN A 46 -6.59 -5.22 -0.34
CA GLN A 46 -6.94 -4.11 0.53
C GLN A 46 -6.16 -2.83 0.16
N LEU A 47 -4.89 -2.94 -0.22
CA LEU A 47 -4.10 -1.80 -0.66
C LEU A 47 -4.70 -1.16 -1.90
N TYR A 48 -5.12 -1.96 -2.90
CA TYR A 48 -5.69 -1.42 -4.14
C TYR A 48 -7.08 -0.81 -3.92
N VAL A 49 -7.93 -1.46 -3.14
CA VAL A 49 -9.28 -0.93 -2.82
C VAL A 49 -9.16 0.39 -2.07
N GLU A 50 -8.32 0.46 -1.04
CA GLU A 50 -8.10 1.70 -0.29
C GLU A 50 -7.42 2.77 -1.16
N SER A 51 -6.45 2.42 -1.99
CA SER A 51 -5.83 3.35 -2.94
C SER A 51 -6.86 3.94 -3.91
N ALA A 52 -7.71 3.10 -4.49
CA ALA A 52 -8.77 3.55 -5.37
C ALA A 52 -9.76 4.50 -4.67
N ALA A 53 -10.03 4.27 -3.39
CA ALA A 53 -10.90 5.15 -2.60
C ALA A 53 -10.31 6.55 -2.36
N TRP A 54 -8.98 6.72 -2.48
CA TRP A 54 -8.32 8.01 -2.33
C TRP A 54 -8.13 8.78 -3.63
N LEU A 55 -8.28 8.15 -4.80
CA LEU A 55 -8.10 8.84 -6.10
C LEU A 55 -8.98 10.09 -6.22
N GLY A 56 -8.37 11.19 -6.68
CA GLY A 56 -9.04 12.46 -6.88
C GLY A 56 -9.19 13.32 -5.62
N VAL A 57 -8.79 12.84 -4.44
CA VAL A 57 -8.77 13.70 -3.25
C VAL A 57 -7.81 14.86 -3.48
N PRO A 58 -8.22 16.12 -3.25
CA PRO A 58 -7.39 17.28 -3.53
C PRO A 58 -6.13 17.33 -2.64
N TYR A 59 -5.06 17.90 -3.17
CA TYR A 59 -3.87 18.16 -2.37
C TYR A 59 -4.11 19.29 -1.37
N ARG A 60 -3.65 19.09 -0.14
CA ARG A 60 -3.61 20.11 0.89
C ARG A 60 -2.36 19.91 1.75
N GLY A 61 -1.46 20.90 1.77
CA GLY A 61 -0.28 20.88 2.66
C GLY A 61 -0.67 20.72 4.12
N GLY A 62 -0.07 19.75 4.81
CA GLY A 62 -0.44 19.37 6.16
C GLY A 62 -1.77 18.63 6.29
N GLY A 63 -2.49 18.42 5.20
CA GLY A 63 -3.78 17.72 5.19
C GLY A 63 -3.65 16.21 5.46
N ASN A 64 -4.69 15.65 6.09
CA ASN A 64 -4.73 14.23 6.45
C ASN A 64 -6.16 13.64 6.38
N SER A 65 -7.00 14.15 5.50
CA SER A 65 -8.40 13.70 5.36
C SER A 65 -8.86 13.69 3.91
N LYS A 66 -10.06 13.14 3.65
CA LYS A 66 -10.70 13.16 2.33
C LYS A 66 -11.06 14.57 1.83
N ARG A 67 -11.03 15.59 2.68
CA ARG A 67 -11.21 17.00 2.28
C ARG A 67 -9.91 17.65 1.75
N GLY A 68 -8.79 16.94 1.89
CA GLY A 68 -7.48 17.36 1.42
C GLY A 68 -6.38 16.60 2.15
N VAL A 69 -5.38 16.14 1.39
CA VAL A 69 -4.29 15.32 1.91
C VAL A 69 -2.97 15.71 1.26
N ASP A 70 -1.87 15.69 2.01
CA ASP A 70 -0.52 15.76 1.46
C ASP A 70 0.07 14.36 1.25
N CYS A 71 1.26 14.29 0.67
CA CYS A 71 1.90 13.04 0.29
C CYS A 71 2.13 12.09 1.48
N SER A 72 2.69 12.58 2.58
CA SER A 72 2.96 11.78 3.77
C SER A 72 1.69 11.52 4.60
N GLY A 73 0.70 12.37 4.54
CA GLY A 73 -0.64 12.12 5.10
C GLY A 73 -1.32 10.95 4.40
N LEU A 74 -1.28 10.90 3.07
CA LEU A 74 -1.82 9.79 2.28
C LEU A 74 -1.16 8.47 2.64
N THR A 75 0.19 8.41 2.64
CA THR A 75 0.93 7.19 2.98
C THR A 75 0.63 6.73 4.40
N SER A 76 0.55 7.66 5.36
CA SER A 76 0.21 7.34 6.76
C SER A 76 -1.21 6.76 6.88
N HIS A 77 -2.18 7.29 6.14
CA HIS A 77 -3.54 6.75 6.14
C HIS A 77 -3.62 5.35 5.56
N LEU A 78 -3.02 5.13 4.39
CA LEU A 78 -3.01 3.83 3.74
C LEU A 78 -2.28 2.79 4.59
N TYR A 79 -1.14 3.14 5.16
CA TYR A 79 -0.38 2.22 6.02
C TYR A 79 -1.13 1.86 7.31
N LYS A 80 -1.77 2.83 7.95
CA LYS A 80 -2.61 2.57 9.12
C LYS A 80 -3.77 1.64 8.78
N LYS A 81 -4.43 1.85 7.65
CA LYS A 81 -5.63 1.10 7.24
C LYS A 81 -5.29 -0.32 6.77
N VAL A 82 -4.25 -0.46 5.95
CA VAL A 82 -3.91 -1.72 5.26
C VAL A 82 -2.96 -2.59 6.09
N TYR A 83 -1.95 -1.97 6.70
CA TYR A 83 -0.88 -2.69 7.39
C TYR A 83 -0.94 -2.54 8.92
N HIS A 84 -1.93 -1.79 9.45
CA HIS A 84 -2.07 -1.48 10.87
C HIS A 84 -0.80 -0.84 11.49
N LYS A 85 0.00 -0.19 10.65
CA LYS A 85 1.27 0.43 11.01
C LYS A 85 1.16 1.96 10.96
N LYS A 86 1.63 2.63 12.02
CA LYS A 86 1.71 4.09 12.09
C LYS A 86 3.04 4.55 11.50
N LEU A 87 3.00 5.47 10.55
CA LEU A 87 4.18 6.14 9.99
C LEU A 87 4.34 7.55 10.57
N LYS A 88 5.57 8.06 10.50
CA LYS A 88 5.88 9.47 10.83
C LYS A 88 5.11 10.43 9.94
N ARG A 89 4.96 11.67 10.40
CA ARG A 89 4.10 12.64 9.71
C ARG A 89 4.74 13.26 8.47
N ASN A 90 6.04 13.39 8.40
CA ASN A 90 6.72 13.96 7.22
C ASN A 90 7.45 12.90 6.39
N SER A 91 7.67 13.21 5.10
CA SER A 91 8.22 12.25 4.14
C SER A 91 9.67 11.85 4.44
N ASP A 92 10.50 12.76 4.95
CA ASP A 92 11.89 12.42 5.24
C ASP A 92 12.04 11.58 6.52
N ASP A 93 11.21 11.84 7.52
CA ASP A 93 11.15 10.99 8.73
C ASP A 93 10.60 9.60 8.39
N GLN A 94 9.60 9.47 7.50
CA GLN A 94 9.17 8.17 6.99
C GLN A 94 10.34 7.42 6.35
N ARG A 95 11.14 8.11 5.53
CA ARG A 95 12.30 7.52 4.85
C ARG A 95 13.39 7.08 5.82
N THR A 96 13.71 7.91 6.81
CA THR A 96 14.90 7.73 7.67
C THR A 96 14.63 6.96 8.95
N GLN A 97 13.39 7.00 9.46
CA GLN A 97 13.04 6.42 10.76
C GLN A 97 12.08 5.23 10.66
N ASP A 98 11.22 5.19 9.62
CA ASP A 98 10.23 4.13 9.49
C ASP A 98 10.64 3.03 8.52
N CYS A 99 11.66 3.25 7.65
CA CYS A 99 11.97 2.37 6.53
C CYS A 99 13.40 1.83 6.53
N HIS A 100 13.54 0.60 6.06
CA HIS A 100 14.80 0.09 5.50
C HIS A 100 14.91 0.51 4.04
N LYS A 101 16.10 0.98 3.62
CA LYS A 101 16.34 1.41 2.23
C LYS A 101 16.19 0.25 1.25
N VAL A 102 15.45 0.48 0.16
CA VAL A 102 15.25 -0.48 -0.93
C VAL A 102 15.70 0.15 -2.26
N SER A 103 16.40 -0.62 -3.08
CA SER A 103 16.78 -0.19 -4.43
C SER A 103 15.55 -0.22 -5.36
N LYS A 104 15.56 0.60 -6.41
CA LYS A 104 14.44 0.69 -7.36
C LYS A 104 14.06 -0.67 -7.97
N ARG A 105 15.05 -1.50 -8.30
CA ARG A 105 14.85 -2.85 -8.89
C ARG A 105 14.25 -3.88 -7.92
N ASN A 106 14.35 -3.62 -6.62
CA ASN A 106 13.88 -4.52 -5.55
C ASN A 106 12.56 -4.05 -4.91
N LEU A 107 11.91 -3.05 -5.50
CA LEU A 107 10.62 -2.57 -5.04
C LEU A 107 9.58 -3.67 -5.10
N ARG A 108 8.75 -3.70 -4.06
CA ARG A 108 7.59 -4.58 -3.93
C ARG A 108 6.38 -3.74 -3.59
N GLU A 109 5.23 -4.25 -3.89
CA GLU A 109 3.94 -3.69 -3.50
C GLU A 109 3.95 -3.28 -2.01
N GLY A 110 3.48 -2.08 -1.75
CA GLY A 110 3.48 -1.49 -0.41
C GLY A 110 4.75 -0.70 -0.06
N ASP A 111 5.88 -0.90 -0.74
CA ASP A 111 7.08 -0.11 -0.46
C ASP A 111 6.82 1.39 -0.67
N LEU A 112 7.42 2.23 0.14
CA LEU A 112 7.41 3.67 -0.07
C LEU A 112 8.44 4.07 -1.14
N VAL A 113 8.10 5.06 -1.94
CA VAL A 113 8.98 5.65 -2.95
C VAL A 113 9.17 7.12 -2.64
N PHE A 114 10.43 7.55 -2.53
CA PHE A 114 10.81 8.87 -2.06
C PHE A 114 11.49 9.68 -3.15
N PHE A 115 11.16 10.96 -3.20
CA PHE A 115 11.69 11.89 -4.19
C PHE A 115 12.17 13.18 -3.53
N HIS A 116 13.20 13.82 -4.10
CA HIS A 116 13.68 15.12 -3.71
C HIS A 116 13.10 16.22 -4.61
N ASN A 117 13.16 17.49 -4.18
CA ASN A 117 12.65 18.64 -4.93
C ASN A 117 13.70 19.30 -5.87
N GLY A 118 14.81 18.67 -6.11
CA GLY A 118 15.91 19.21 -6.90
C GLY A 118 16.89 20.09 -6.13
N ARG A 119 16.44 20.83 -5.14
CA ARG A 119 17.29 21.73 -4.31
C ARG A 119 18.00 20.96 -3.21
N LYS A 120 17.27 20.18 -2.41
CA LYS A 120 17.80 19.37 -1.31
C LYS A 120 17.80 17.89 -1.73
N LYS A 121 18.82 17.49 -2.49
CA LYS A 121 18.92 16.15 -3.12
C LYS A 121 19.04 14.97 -2.15
N ARG A 122 19.25 15.22 -0.86
CA ARG A 122 19.39 14.17 0.17
C ARG A 122 18.18 14.07 1.09
N ILE A 123 17.18 14.93 0.93
CA ILE A 123 15.99 15.03 1.77
C ILE A 123 14.77 14.64 0.93
N ALA A 124 13.95 13.75 1.48
CA ALA A 124 12.68 13.41 0.85
C ALA A 124 11.67 14.54 1.04
N SER A 125 11.33 15.21 -0.05
CA SER A 125 10.28 16.23 -0.08
C SER A 125 8.94 15.70 -0.59
N HIS A 126 8.93 14.45 -1.09
CA HIS A 126 7.74 13.79 -1.60
C HIS A 126 7.82 12.29 -1.40
N VAL A 127 6.65 11.66 -1.23
CA VAL A 127 6.53 10.23 -0.99
C VAL A 127 5.25 9.69 -1.64
N GLY A 128 5.31 8.44 -2.10
CA GLY A 128 4.17 7.66 -2.55
C GLY A 128 4.29 6.21 -2.10
N ILE A 129 3.27 5.40 -2.40
CA ILE A 129 3.28 3.95 -2.17
C ILE A 129 3.39 3.25 -3.53
N TYR A 130 4.40 2.42 -3.67
CA TYR A 130 4.57 1.57 -4.83
C TYR A 130 3.47 0.51 -4.88
N LEU A 131 2.88 0.35 -6.04
CA LEU A 131 1.89 -0.69 -6.30
C LEU A 131 2.54 -1.83 -7.09
N LYS A 132 2.50 -1.78 -8.41
CA LYS A 132 3.21 -2.70 -9.32
C LYS A 132 3.49 -2.03 -10.66
N ASP A 133 4.25 -2.67 -11.54
CA ASP A 133 4.52 -2.22 -12.92
C ASP A 133 5.07 -0.79 -12.99
N ASN A 134 5.99 -0.46 -12.07
CA ASN A 134 6.53 0.89 -11.90
C ASN A 134 5.49 1.97 -11.56
N LYS A 135 4.28 1.61 -11.19
CA LYS A 135 3.23 2.54 -10.79
C LYS A 135 3.19 2.73 -9.29
N PHE A 136 2.85 3.93 -8.85
CA PHE A 136 2.71 4.27 -7.44
C PHE A 136 1.59 5.31 -7.25
N ILE A 137 0.97 5.26 -6.08
CA ILE A 137 -0.04 6.25 -5.66
C ILE A 137 0.62 7.34 -4.82
N HIS A 138 0.26 8.59 -5.07
CA HIS A 138 0.74 9.74 -4.31
C HIS A 138 -0.22 10.93 -4.37
N ALA A 139 -0.06 11.91 -3.48
CA ALA A 139 -0.78 13.17 -3.54
C ALA A 139 0.05 14.21 -4.32
N SER A 140 -0.30 14.43 -5.58
CA SER A 140 0.30 15.47 -6.42
C SER A 140 -0.19 16.86 -6.01
N THR A 141 0.71 17.82 -5.91
CA THR A 141 0.38 19.21 -5.53
C THR A 141 -0.60 19.88 -6.50
N SER A 142 -0.58 19.51 -7.77
CA SER A 142 -1.41 20.13 -8.83
C SER A 142 -2.62 19.29 -9.22
N ARG A 143 -2.61 17.98 -8.98
CA ARG A 143 -3.63 17.04 -9.47
C ARG A 143 -4.35 16.26 -8.36
N GLY A 144 -3.96 16.48 -7.10
CA GLY A 144 -4.46 15.68 -5.98
C GLY A 144 -3.93 14.25 -6.00
N VAL A 145 -4.68 13.32 -5.42
CA VAL A 145 -4.26 11.91 -5.36
C VAL A 145 -4.43 11.23 -6.71
N ILE A 146 -3.31 10.74 -7.25
CA ILE A 146 -3.21 10.10 -8.56
C ILE A 146 -2.28 8.90 -8.54
N ILE A 147 -2.35 8.11 -9.61
CA ILE A 147 -1.32 7.12 -9.97
C ILE A 147 -0.34 7.78 -10.94
N SER A 148 0.95 7.56 -10.71
CA SER A 148 2.05 7.95 -11.60
C SER A 148 3.00 6.79 -11.83
N SER A 149 3.86 6.91 -12.84
CA SER A 149 4.88 5.92 -13.16
C SER A 149 6.28 6.40 -12.73
N LEU A 150 7.07 5.50 -12.14
CA LEU A 150 8.50 5.72 -11.89
C LEU A 150 9.32 5.90 -13.18
N ASN A 151 8.70 5.64 -14.34
CA ASN A 151 9.32 5.81 -15.65
C ASN A 151 9.08 7.22 -16.23
N GLU A 152 8.22 8.02 -15.65
CA GLU A 152 8.05 9.43 -16.02
C GLU A 152 9.34 10.21 -15.73
N ASP A 153 9.72 11.12 -16.64
CA ASP A 153 10.99 11.87 -16.57
C ASP A 153 11.17 12.63 -15.25
N TYR A 154 10.09 13.22 -14.76
CA TYR A 154 10.10 13.93 -13.50
C TYR A 154 10.51 13.00 -12.34
N TYR A 155 9.90 11.83 -12.21
CA TYR A 155 10.18 10.90 -11.11
C TYR A 155 11.51 10.19 -11.26
N ARG A 156 11.97 9.93 -12.49
CA ARG A 156 13.34 9.43 -12.75
C ARG A 156 14.39 10.42 -12.27
N LYS A 157 14.22 11.70 -12.61
CA LYS A 157 15.16 12.78 -12.27
C LYS A 157 15.21 13.07 -10.76
N HIS A 158 14.05 12.93 -10.08
CA HIS A 158 13.92 13.29 -8.67
C HIS A 158 13.93 12.08 -7.72
N TRP A 159 14.22 10.89 -8.24
CA TRP A 159 14.32 9.68 -7.44
C TRP A 159 15.36 9.80 -6.34
N LEU A 160 14.97 9.45 -5.10
CA LEU A 160 15.87 9.44 -3.95
C LEU A 160 16.13 8.01 -3.45
N SER A 161 15.11 7.27 -3.13
CA SER A 161 15.20 5.86 -2.70
C SER A 161 13.83 5.21 -2.65
N GLY A 162 13.81 3.89 -2.63
CA GLY A 162 12.72 3.12 -2.03
C GLY A 162 12.94 2.94 -0.54
N GLY A 163 11.87 2.59 0.17
CA GLY A 163 11.91 2.24 1.58
C GLY A 163 10.82 1.25 1.93
N ARG A 164 11.19 0.23 2.73
CA ARG A 164 10.24 -0.77 3.25
C ARG A 164 10.07 -0.55 4.73
N PRO A 165 8.84 -0.12 5.15
CA PRO A 165 8.50 0.06 6.55
C PRO A 165 8.43 -1.22 7.36
#